data_28f18100a11e367b1b6682078fd919ad
#
_entry.id   28f18100a11e367b1b6682078fd919ad
#
_cell.length_a   1.000
_cell.length_b   1.000
_cell.length_c   1.000
_cell.angle_alpha   90.00
_cell.angle_beta   90.00
_cell.angle_gamma   90.00
#
_symmetry.space_group_name_H-M   'P 1'
#
loop_
_entity.id
_entity.type
_entity.pdbx_description
1 polymer ?
#
loop_
_entity_poly.entity_id
_entity_poly.type
_entity_poly.pdbx_seq_one_letter_code
_entity_poly.pdbx_strand_id
1 'polypeptide(L)'
;MSEPTATRSFDIDPLLARRSSTRAFSATDTLNQDLLGPAFEAARWAPSSGNSQPWSFVVGFRGDDSFGKIVESMAAGNSVWATHASAVVACVARMENEEGKALSHSVYDLGQAVAHFSV
;
A
#
# COMPACT_ATOMS: atom_id res chain seq x y z
N MET A 1 -6.68 2.47 -22.46
CA MET A 1 -5.66 1.40 -22.34
C MET A 1 -6.35 0.12 -21.89
N SER A 2 -6.19 -0.96 -22.64
CA SER A 2 -6.64 -2.27 -22.18
C SER A 2 -5.81 -2.69 -20.96
N GLU A 3 -6.47 -3.13 -19.90
CA GLU A 3 -5.77 -3.74 -18.78
C GLU A 3 -4.94 -4.93 -19.27
N PRO A 4 -3.70 -5.07 -18.79
CA PRO A 4 -2.91 -6.24 -19.13
C PRO A 4 -3.58 -7.47 -18.52
N THR A 5 -4.26 -8.23 -19.34
CA THR A 5 -4.89 -9.49 -18.90
C THR A 5 -3.79 -10.55 -18.85
N ALA A 6 -3.27 -10.80 -17.67
CA ALA A 6 -2.41 -11.96 -17.47
C ALA A 6 -3.21 -13.24 -17.71
N THR A 7 -2.63 -14.17 -18.49
CA THR A 7 -3.23 -15.49 -18.71
C THR A 7 -3.22 -16.28 -17.40
N ARG A 8 -4.40 -16.71 -16.95
CA ARG A 8 -4.55 -17.53 -15.75
C ARG A 8 -4.67 -19.00 -16.11
N SER A 9 -4.02 -19.85 -15.36
CA SER A 9 -4.12 -21.31 -15.51
C SER A 9 -5.29 -21.91 -14.71
N PHE A 10 -5.75 -21.19 -13.70
CA PHE A 10 -6.84 -21.59 -12.81
C PHE A 10 -7.73 -20.40 -12.48
N ASP A 11 -8.98 -20.66 -12.14
CA ASP A 11 -9.88 -19.63 -11.64
C ASP A 11 -9.49 -19.24 -10.22
N ILE A 12 -9.46 -17.94 -9.97
CA ILE A 12 -9.20 -17.32 -8.67
C ILE A 12 -10.23 -16.23 -8.40
N ASP A 13 -10.28 -15.75 -7.16
CA ASP A 13 -11.16 -14.67 -6.80
C ASP A 13 -11.01 -13.46 -7.74
N PRO A 14 -12.12 -12.90 -8.26
CA PRO A 14 -12.09 -11.79 -9.19
C PRO A 14 -11.34 -10.54 -8.69
N LEU A 15 -11.35 -10.27 -7.38
CA LEU A 15 -10.58 -9.15 -6.80
C LEU A 15 -9.08 -9.34 -7.01
N LEU A 16 -8.58 -10.55 -6.72
CA LEU A 16 -7.17 -10.88 -6.94
C LEU A 16 -6.80 -10.84 -8.42
N ALA A 17 -7.71 -11.35 -9.27
CA ALA A 17 -7.49 -11.41 -10.72
C ALA A 17 -7.38 -10.03 -11.38
N ARG A 18 -8.09 -9.03 -10.87
CA ARG A 18 -8.13 -7.67 -11.43
C ARG A 18 -7.02 -6.76 -10.91
N ARG A 19 -6.45 -7.06 -9.74
CA ARG A 19 -5.39 -6.23 -9.19
C ARG A 19 -4.18 -6.22 -10.14
N SER A 20 -3.67 -5.05 -10.44
CA SER A 20 -2.43 -4.85 -11.21
C SER A 20 -1.61 -3.69 -10.62
N SER A 21 -0.33 -3.67 -10.94
CA SER A 21 0.53 -2.54 -10.57
C SER A 21 0.40 -1.43 -11.61
N THR A 22 -0.27 -0.35 -11.24
CA THR A 22 -0.47 0.81 -12.10
C THR A 22 0.86 1.51 -12.38
N ARG A 23 1.12 1.84 -13.64
CA ARG A 23 2.35 2.51 -14.09
C ARG A 23 2.16 3.98 -14.43
N ALA A 24 0.93 4.42 -14.61
CA ALA A 24 0.60 5.80 -14.96
C ALA A 24 -0.59 6.27 -14.13
N PHE A 25 -0.47 7.45 -13.57
CA PHE A 25 -1.51 8.09 -12.77
C PHE A 25 -1.95 9.39 -13.44
N SER A 26 -3.22 9.74 -13.28
CA SER A 26 -3.72 11.05 -13.70
C SER A 26 -3.15 12.14 -12.77
N ALA A 27 -2.45 13.11 -13.35
CA ALA A 27 -1.90 14.23 -12.60
C ALA A 27 -2.98 15.22 -12.10
N THR A 28 -4.21 15.11 -12.60
CA THR A 28 -5.31 16.04 -12.31
C THR A 28 -6.43 15.43 -11.47
N ASP A 29 -6.62 14.11 -11.54
CA ASP A 29 -7.66 13.45 -10.77
C ASP A 29 -7.30 13.46 -9.28
N THR A 30 -8.33 13.60 -8.46
CA THR A 30 -8.20 13.61 -6.99
C THR A 30 -8.85 12.37 -6.40
N LEU A 31 -8.13 11.71 -5.50
CA LEU A 31 -8.66 10.57 -4.77
C LEU A 31 -9.87 10.99 -3.92
N ASN A 32 -10.96 10.24 -4.02
CA ASN A 32 -12.01 10.30 -3.02
C ASN A 32 -11.49 9.67 -1.72
N GLN A 33 -11.29 10.49 -0.69
CA GLN A 33 -10.72 10.05 0.59
C GLN A 33 -11.61 9.04 1.33
N ASP A 34 -12.90 9.00 1.04
CA ASP A 34 -13.82 8.01 1.62
C ASP A 34 -13.47 6.56 1.22
N LEU A 35 -12.72 6.38 0.13
CA LEU A 35 -12.24 5.07 -0.30
C LEU A 35 -11.08 4.54 0.56
N LEU A 36 -10.37 5.40 1.28
CA LEU A 36 -9.24 4.98 2.13
C LEU A 36 -9.70 4.19 3.36
N GLY A 37 -10.83 4.53 3.94
CA GLY A 37 -11.37 3.81 5.09
C GLY A 37 -11.53 2.30 4.83
N PRO A 38 -12.29 1.88 3.81
CA PRO A 38 -12.40 0.46 3.44
C PRO A 38 -11.07 -0.21 3.10
N ALA A 39 -10.16 0.49 2.42
CA ALA A 39 -8.85 -0.06 2.08
C ALA A 39 -7.98 -0.34 3.33
N PHE A 40 -7.94 0.59 4.27
CA PHE A 40 -7.25 0.38 5.55
C PHE A 40 -7.94 -0.65 6.43
N GLU A 41 -9.27 -0.73 6.39
CA GLU A 41 -9.98 -1.80 7.09
C GLU A 41 -9.60 -3.18 6.52
N ALA A 42 -9.50 -3.33 5.21
CA ALA A 42 -9.03 -4.56 4.59
C ALA A 42 -7.59 -4.91 5.05
N ALA A 43 -6.70 -3.93 5.12
CA ALA A 43 -5.35 -4.12 5.66
C ALA A 43 -5.37 -4.60 7.13
N ARG A 44 -6.24 -4.04 7.96
CA ARG A 44 -6.38 -4.40 9.38
C ARG A 44 -6.79 -5.85 9.59
N TRP A 45 -7.49 -6.45 8.64
CA TRP A 45 -7.93 -7.86 8.69
C TRP A 45 -6.86 -8.85 8.20
N ALA A 46 -5.70 -8.39 7.79
CA ALA A 46 -4.61 -9.29 7.45
C ALA A 46 -4.14 -10.08 8.68
N PRO A 47 -3.73 -11.35 8.50
CA PRO A 47 -3.15 -12.12 9.60
C PRO A 47 -1.80 -11.53 10.03
N SER A 48 -1.46 -11.71 11.30
CA SER A 48 -0.15 -11.35 11.84
C SER A 48 0.26 -12.29 12.95
N SER A 49 1.55 -12.49 13.12
CA SER A 49 2.12 -13.35 14.14
C SER A 49 1.69 -12.88 15.54
N GLY A 50 1.06 -13.77 16.29
CA GLY A 50 0.52 -13.44 17.61
C GLY A 50 -0.50 -12.30 17.62
N ASN A 51 -1.12 -12.01 16.49
CA ASN A 51 -2.00 -10.86 16.28
C ASN A 51 -1.35 -9.52 16.67
N SER A 52 -0.05 -9.41 16.46
CA SER A 52 0.74 -8.22 16.84
C SER A 52 0.39 -6.98 16.03
N GLN A 53 -0.16 -7.13 14.83
CA GLN A 53 -0.58 -6.03 13.95
C GLN A 53 0.51 -4.95 13.84
N PRO A 54 1.72 -5.29 13.38
CA PRO A 54 2.91 -4.43 13.50
C PRO A 54 3.02 -3.39 12.39
N TRP A 55 1.93 -3.03 11.77
CA TRP A 55 1.86 -2.11 10.66
C TRP A 55 1.35 -0.73 11.05
N SER A 56 1.88 0.26 10.38
CA SER A 56 1.38 1.63 10.40
C SER A 56 1.49 2.21 9.00
N PHE A 57 0.66 3.20 8.69
CA PHE A 57 0.62 3.83 7.38
C PHE A 57 0.64 5.34 7.52
N VAL A 58 1.47 5.99 6.72
CA VAL A 58 1.49 7.45 6.59
C VAL A 58 0.96 7.80 5.21
N VAL A 59 -0.12 8.57 5.16
CA VAL A 59 -0.74 8.99 3.90
C VAL A 59 -0.32 10.41 3.58
N GLY A 60 0.21 10.60 2.38
CA GLY A 60 0.45 11.92 1.81
C GLY A 60 -0.50 12.17 0.64
N PHE A 61 -1.19 13.30 0.64
CA PHE A 61 -2.02 13.75 -0.49
C PHE A 61 -1.22 14.72 -1.36
N ARG A 62 -1.44 14.66 -2.67
CA ARG A 62 -0.77 15.57 -3.61
C ARG A 62 -0.88 17.02 -3.13
N GLY A 63 0.25 17.67 -2.98
CA GLY A 63 0.35 19.07 -2.55
C GLY A 63 0.58 19.26 -1.04
N ASP A 64 0.53 18.21 -0.20
CA ASP A 64 0.88 18.33 1.21
C ASP A 64 2.35 17.96 1.51
N ASP A 65 2.82 18.30 2.71
CA ASP A 65 4.20 18.04 3.14
C ASP A 65 4.52 16.54 3.20
N SER A 66 3.58 15.71 3.65
CA SER A 66 3.77 14.27 3.78
C SER A 66 3.98 13.63 2.41
N PHE A 67 3.21 14.06 1.42
CA PHE A 67 3.37 13.61 0.04
C PHE A 67 4.78 13.91 -0.49
N GLY A 68 5.23 15.15 -0.33
CA GLY A 68 6.56 15.57 -0.77
C GLY A 68 7.67 14.74 -0.13
N LYS A 69 7.62 14.56 1.18
CA LYS A 69 8.61 13.76 1.93
C LYS A 69 8.63 12.30 1.53
N ILE A 70 7.47 11.69 1.30
CA ILE A 70 7.38 10.29 0.85
C ILE A 70 7.99 10.16 -0.55
N VAL A 71 7.63 11.06 -1.48
CA VAL A 71 8.17 11.02 -2.84
C VAL A 71 9.69 11.24 -2.87
N GLU A 72 10.21 12.17 -2.06
CA GLU A 72 11.66 12.40 -1.93
C GLU A 72 12.41 11.17 -1.41
N SER A 73 11.77 10.34 -0.59
CA SER A 73 12.37 9.11 -0.07
C SER A 73 12.44 7.96 -1.08
N MET A 74 11.75 8.08 -2.20
CA MET A 74 11.70 7.04 -3.22
C MET A 74 12.98 7.01 -4.06
N ALA A 75 13.29 5.81 -4.59
CA ALA A 75 14.30 5.70 -5.64
C ALA A 75 13.92 6.56 -6.85
N ALA A 76 14.91 7.19 -7.49
CA ALA A 76 14.70 8.16 -8.58
C ALA A 76 13.80 7.64 -9.72
N GLY A 77 13.90 6.34 -10.07
CA GLY A 77 13.05 5.73 -11.08
C GLY A 77 11.56 5.67 -10.69
N ASN A 78 11.26 5.65 -9.41
CA ASN A 78 9.89 5.61 -8.91
C ASN A 78 9.30 7.01 -8.71
N SER A 79 10.10 7.97 -8.28
CA SER A 79 9.64 9.34 -8.06
C SER A 79 9.12 10.00 -9.34
N VAL A 80 9.64 9.62 -10.50
CA VAL A 80 9.22 10.17 -11.80
C VAL A 80 7.71 9.99 -12.07
N TRP A 81 7.16 8.81 -11.77
CA TRP A 81 5.73 8.54 -12.00
C TRP A 81 4.87 8.74 -10.75
N ALA A 82 5.44 8.53 -9.55
CA ALA A 82 4.71 8.62 -8.29
C ALA A 82 4.23 10.06 -7.99
N THR A 83 4.92 11.07 -8.48
CA THR A 83 4.52 12.48 -8.34
C THR A 83 3.15 12.79 -8.96
N HIS A 84 2.69 11.96 -9.90
CA HIS A 84 1.39 12.13 -10.52
C HIS A 84 0.25 11.48 -9.73
N ALA A 85 0.55 10.63 -8.76
CA ALA A 85 -0.48 10.03 -7.92
C ALA A 85 -1.22 11.09 -7.10
N SER A 86 -2.51 10.87 -6.83
CA SER A 86 -3.30 11.78 -5.97
C SER A 86 -2.99 11.57 -4.48
N ALA A 87 -2.51 10.39 -4.12
CA ALA A 87 -2.01 10.07 -2.78
C ALA A 87 -0.88 9.05 -2.86
N VAL A 88 -0.01 9.08 -1.88
CA VAL A 88 1.03 8.06 -1.65
C VAL A 88 0.95 7.58 -0.20
N VAL A 89 1.27 6.32 0.02
CA VAL A 89 1.21 5.71 1.35
C VAL A 89 2.57 5.11 1.69
N ALA A 90 3.19 5.60 2.75
CA ALA A 90 4.36 4.96 3.33
C ALA A 90 3.92 3.87 4.30
N CYS A 91 4.41 2.65 4.07
CA CYS A 91 4.10 1.48 4.87
C CYS A 91 5.23 1.25 5.87
N VAL A 92 4.90 1.19 7.16
CA VAL A 92 5.86 1.14 8.26
C VAL A 92 5.66 -0.13 9.08
N ALA A 93 6.73 -0.89 9.29
CA ALA A 93 6.74 -2.06 10.17
C ALA A 93 7.34 -1.70 11.53
N ARG A 94 6.64 -2.03 12.60
CA ARG A 94 7.19 -1.97 13.95
C ARG A 94 8.06 -3.20 14.19
N MET A 95 9.33 -3.00 14.44
CA MET A 95 10.31 -4.10 14.57
C MET A 95 10.49 -4.61 15.99
N GLU A 96 9.96 -3.91 16.99
CA GLU A 96 10.05 -4.29 18.41
C GLU A 96 8.71 -4.07 19.11
N ASN A 97 8.41 -4.87 20.12
CA ASN A 97 7.25 -4.63 20.99
C ASN A 97 7.56 -3.56 22.06
N GLU A 98 6.58 -3.25 22.91
CA GLU A 98 6.72 -2.24 23.97
C GLU A 98 7.81 -2.58 25.00
N GLU A 99 8.17 -3.85 25.13
CA GLU A 99 9.23 -4.34 26.01
C GLU A 99 10.61 -4.37 25.34
N GLY A 100 10.72 -3.91 24.09
CA GLY A 100 11.95 -3.94 23.28
C GLY A 100 12.30 -5.30 22.70
N LYS A 101 11.37 -6.26 22.73
CA LYS A 101 11.59 -7.59 22.13
C LYS A 101 11.35 -7.52 20.63
N ALA A 102 12.30 -8.08 19.85
CA ALA A 102 12.21 -8.12 18.40
C ALA A 102 10.97 -8.86 17.91
N LEU A 103 10.32 -8.28 16.90
CA LEU A 103 9.19 -8.83 16.17
C LEU A 103 9.69 -9.32 14.80
N SER A 104 10.18 -10.55 14.74
CA SER A 104 10.87 -11.11 13.56
C SER A 104 9.99 -11.26 12.31
N HIS A 105 8.65 -11.26 12.46
CA HIS A 105 7.70 -11.41 11.36
C HIS A 105 7.06 -10.10 10.89
N SER A 106 7.46 -8.95 11.44
CA SER A 106 6.79 -7.67 11.20
C SER A 106 6.77 -7.25 9.74
N VAL A 107 7.87 -7.42 9.02
CA VAL A 107 7.94 -7.05 7.58
C VAL A 107 7.07 -7.98 6.73
N TYR A 108 7.06 -9.27 7.04
CA TYR A 108 6.18 -10.24 6.38
C TYR A 108 4.70 -9.90 6.64
N ASP A 109 4.34 -9.61 7.88
CA ASP A 109 2.98 -9.26 8.28
C ASP A 109 2.53 -7.94 7.63
N LEU A 110 3.41 -6.94 7.57
CA LEU A 110 3.15 -5.70 6.84
C LEU A 110 2.85 -5.98 5.36
N GLY A 111 3.61 -6.86 4.72
CA GLY A 111 3.38 -7.24 3.33
C GLY A 111 2.00 -7.84 3.10
N GLN A 112 1.49 -8.65 4.04
CA GLN A 112 0.12 -9.18 3.98
C GLN A 112 -0.92 -8.07 4.10
N ALA A 113 -0.74 -7.12 5.02
CA ALA A 113 -1.64 -5.97 5.15
C ALA A 113 -1.66 -5.10 3.89
N VAL A 114 -0.50 -4.86 3.27
CA VAL A 114 -0.40 -4.12 2.01
C VAL A 114 -1.07 -4.86 0.86
N ALA A 115 -0.97 -6.19 0.79
CA ALA A 115 -1.67 -6.98 -0.21
C ALA A 115 -3.19 -6.84 -0.07
N HIS A 116 -3.74 -6.91 1.15
CA HIS A 116 -5.16 -6.68 1.41
C HIS A 116 -5.60 -5.26 1.06
N PHE A 117 -4.78 -4.26 1.39
CA PHE A 117 -5.04 -2.87 1.03
C PHE A 117 -5.16 -2.67 -0.48
N SER A 118 -4.40 -3.41 -1.27
CA SER A 118 -4.27 -3.20 -2.72
C SER A 118 -5.32 -3.90 -3.57
N VAL A 119 -6.16 -4.74 -3.00
CA VAL A 119 -7.28 -5.42 -3.68
C VAL A 119 -8.62 -4.80 -3.36
#